data_8d0a6b40bf7fb626f2203b1063cc97af
#
_entry.id   8d0a6b40bf7fb626f2203b1063cc97af
#
_cell.length_a   1.000
_cell.length_b   1.000
_cell.length_c   1.000
_cell.angle_alpha   90.00
_cell.angle_beta   90.00
_cell.angle_gamma   90.00
#
_symmetry.space_group_name_H-M   'P 1'
#
loop_
_entity.id
_entity.type
_entity.pdbx_description
1 polymer ?
#
loop_
_entity_poly.entity_id
_entity_poly.type
_entity_poly.pdbx_seq_one_letter_code
_entity_poly.pdbx_strand_id
1 'polypeptide(L)'
;MSVRILLASLLLASPAHTNAQESPSTKESGAAKPPSWGQIRPVQMSGGLRAFWNVAGGDNTMNYREAAAHGFEMVDLLNTYADYPGRQKENIRKTLDTNKNNPWQKPEFFERIIRRNIAQRGNQNAIFVHDIEFTFEEDIDKAWGDPVVRAASKTTSREQFADAYLREWATWFTLPCQWAKESFPGTPIGIYGPQPFRRDYFGIAGKSAQQIDGTHHSDAELWQHIDPYVDYYIASIYVFYDKPDSIYYMAANVEENVERSRRFGNKPLYAYEWLRYHSSNQKLAEQEVAPWLAEAMAVLPYFCGARGLALWGSEPKRQGQYYHTLPVFMESLGRISDLSAKIAAAKLMPDEPAHVLWKAKRPLVRRLRVSADEWIILAVNPWQTEDAISNVEVPLEQNRIKVDVRGRHSEIFHCTGESVKRL
;
A
#
# COMPACT_ATOMS: atom_id res chain seq x y z
N MET A 1 -7.29 -29.69 -16.47
CA MET A 1 -6.28 -29.02 -17.29
C MET A 1 -5.74 -27.87 -16.45
N SER A 2 -4.62 -28.11 -15.75
CA SER A 2 -4.02 -27.12 -14.84
C SER A 2 -3.28 -26.07 -15.67
N VAL A 3 -3.77 -24.84 -15.65
CA VAL A 3 -3.06 -23.69 -16.18
C VAL A 3 -1.96 -23.33 -15.19
N ARG A 4 -0.72 -23.67 -15.53
CA ARG A 4 0.47 -23.24 -14.79
C ARG A 4 0.61 -21.72 -14.93
N ILE A 5 0.24 -20.98 -13.92
CA ILE A 5 0.61 -19.57 -13.78
C ILE A 5 2.00 -19.55 -13.14
N LEU A 6 3.03 -19.30 -13.95
CA LEU A 6 4.35 -18.95 -13.46
C LEU A 6 4.25 -17.55 -12.83
N LEU A 7 4.09 -17.51 -11.50
CA LEU A 7 4.35 -16.31 -10.72
C LEU A 7 5.86 -16.12 -10.64
N ALA A 8 6.40 -15.22 -11.43
CA ALA A 8 7.73 -14.69 -11.22
C ALA A 8 7.71 -13.84 -9.94
N SER A 9 7.90 -14.47 -8.81
CA SER A 9 8.22 -13.79 -7.55
C SER A 9 9.61 -13.18 -7.73
N LEU A 10 9.68 -11.91 -8.10
CA LEU A 10 10.93 -11.16 -8.11
C LEU A 10 11.38 -10.96 -6.66
N LEU A 11 12.22 -11.87 -6.21
CA LEU A 11 13.04 -11.72 -5.01
C LEU A 11 13.92 -10.48 -5.21
N LEU A 12 13.60 -9.38 -4.56
CA LEU A 12 14.47 -8.25 -4.41
C LEU A 12 15.56 -8.59 -3.38
N ALA A 13 16.64 -9.20 -3.86
CA ALA A 13 17.89 -9.18 -3.13
C ALA A 13 18.38 -7.73 -3.08
N SER A 14 18.48 -7.14 -1.90
CA SER A 14 19.21 -5.89 -1.71
C SER A 14 20.63 -6.09 -2.22
N PRO A 15 21.14 -5.23 -3.10
CA PRO A 15 22.51 -5.37 -3.59
C PRO A 15 23.49 -5.13 -2.44
N ALA A 16 24.37 -6.11 -2.24
CA ALA A 16 25.56 -5.95 -1.44
C ALA A 16 26.35 -4.74 -1.97
N HIS A 17 26.81 -3.87 -1.07
CA HIS A 17 27.65 -2.74 -1.38
C HIS A 17 28.90 -3.19 -2.13
N THR A 18 28.92 -3.06 -3.44
CA THR A 18 30.13 -3.06 -4.24
C THR A 18 30.57 -1.61 -4.41
N ASN A 19 31.82 -1.33 -4.07
CA ASN A 19 32.48 -0.05 -4.27
C ASN A 19 32.31 0.42 -5.73
N ALA A 20 31.50 1.45 -5.93
CA ALA A 20 31.38 2.12 -7.22
C ALA A 20 32.57 3.08 -7.40
N GLN A 21 33.35 2.84 -8.45
CA GLN A 21 34.29 3.79 -8.99
C GLN A 21 33.60 5.11 -9.33
N GLU A 22 34.20 6.21 -8.91
CA GLU A 22 33.74 7.56 -9.24
C GLU A 22 33.75 7.77 -10.77
N SER A 23 32.58 7.99 -11.33
CA SER A 23 32.45 8.51 -12.70
C SER A 23 32.62 10.04 -12.71
N PRO A 24 33.17 10.64 -13.77
CA PRO A 24 33.53 12.07 -13.78
C PRO A 24 32.29 12.96 -13.73
N SER A 25 32.43 14.07 -12.99
CA SER A 25 31.41 15.07 -12.73
C SER A 25 30.75 15.61 -14.01
N THR A 26 29.50 15.33 -14.21
CA THR A 26 28.64 16.09 -15.13
C THR A 26 28.33 17.45 -14.50
N LYS A 27 28.57 18.50 -15.24
CA LYS A 27 28.28 19.89 -14.89
C LYS A 27 26.81 20.00 -14.45
N GLU A 28 26.60 20.51 -13.24
CA GLU A 28 25.28 20.83 -12.71
C GLU A 28 24.58 21.83 -13.65
N SER A 29 23.57 21.37 -14.37
CA SER A 29 22.54 22.25 -14.93
C SER A 29 21.80 22.85 -13.73
N GLY A 30 21.64 24.18 -13.69
CA GLY A 30 21.05 24.92 -12.58
C GLY A 30 19.57 24.52 -12.30
N ALA A 31 19.37 23.34 -11.75
CA ALA A 31 18.08 22.89 -11.26
C ALA A 31 17.69 23.76 -10.05
N ALA A 32 16.50 24.33 -10.10
CA ALA A 32 15.93 25.08 -8.99
C ALA A 32 15.99 24.25 -7.71
N LYS A 33 16.43 24.86 -6.60
CA LYS A 33 16.41 24.20 -5.31
C LYS A 33 14.98 23.72 -4.99
N PRO A 34 14.80 22.48 -4.53
CA PRO A 34 13.46 22.02 -4.12
C PRO A 34 12.92 22.93 -3.01
N PRO A 35 11.60 23.16 -2.95
CA PRO A 35 10.99 23.96 -1.91
C PRO A 35 11.34 23.41 -0.54
N SER A 36 11.60 24.30 0.41
CA SER A 36 11.80 23.90 1.80
C SER A 36 10.43 23.54 2.42
N TRP A 37 10.43 22.73 3.48
CA TRP A 37 9.23 22.45 4.26
C TRP A 37 8.46 23.72 4.67
N GLY A 38 9.16 24.82 4.94
CA GLY A 38 8.55 26.11 5.27
C GLY A 38 7.68 26.73 4.16
N GLN A 39 7.75 26.19 2.95
CA GLN A 39 6.89 26.59 1.83
C GLN A 39 5.72 25.63 1.59
N ILE A 40 5.69 24.53 2.31
CA ILE A 40 4.66 23.49 2.20
C ILE A 40 3.58 23.78 3.26
N ARG A 41 2.31 23.81 2.82
CA ARG A 41 1.19 23.96 3.73
C ARG A 41 1.03 22.72 4.61
N PRO A 42 0.93 22.85 5.95
CA PRO A 42 0.58 21.74 6.80
C PRO A 42 -0.83 21.21 6.51
N VAL A 43 -1.02 19.91 6.69
CA VAL A 43 -2.32 19.24 6.60
C VAL A 43 -2.85 18.89 7.98
N GLN A 44 -4.15 18.84 8.13
CA GLN A 44 -4.81 18.46 9.38
C GLN A 44 -5.95 17.49 9.09
N MET A 45 -5.68 16.21 9.20
CA MET A 45 -6.69 15.18 8.99
C MET A 45 -7.69 15.14 10.13
N SER A 46 -8.95 14.85 9.83
CA SER A 46 -10.05 14.77 10.80
C SER A 46 -11.00 13.62 10.47
N GLY A 47 -11.99 13.37 11.30
CA GLY A 47 -12.98 12.32 11.08
C GLY A 47 -12.41 10.90 11.06
N GLY A 48 -11.21 10.70 11.60
CA GLY A 48 -10.51 9.41 11.58
C GLY A 48 -9.80 9.10 10.26
N LEU A 49 -9.69 10.07 9.33
CA LEU A 49 -8.73 9.98 8.24
C LEU A 49 -7.33 10.28 8.75
N ARG A 50 -6.32 9.65 8.18
CA ARG A 50 -4.93 9.74 8.66
C ARG A 50 -3.94 9.88 7.50
N ALA A 51 -2.80 10.50 7.78
CA ALA A 51 -1.65 10.54 6.89
C ALA A 51 -0.40 10.17 7.70
N PHE A 52 0.38 9.20 7.21
CA PHE A 52 1.52 8.67 7.93
C PHE A 52 2.81 8.92 7.17
N TRP A 53 3.90 9.13 7.92
CA TRP A 53 5.24 9.29 7.41
C TRP A 53 6.10 8.09 7.80
N ASN A 54 6.62 7.41 6.81
CA ASN A 54 7.54 6.29 6.96
C ASN A 54 8.73 6.42 5.99
N VAL A 55 9.20 7.65 5.77
CA VAL A 55 10.37 7.89 4.92
C VAL A 55 11.62 7.90 5.79
N ALA A 56 12.55 6.97 5.50
CA ALA A 56 13.83 6.91 6.17
C ALA A 56 14.84 7.82 5.46
N GLY A 57 15.61 8.60 6.20
CA GLY A 57 16.60 9.52 5.65
C GLY A 57 17.85 9.68 6.52
N GLY A 58 18.88 10.34 5.99
CA GLY A 58 20.20 10.46 6.61
C GLY A 58 20.24 11.22 7.95
N ASP A 59 19.35 12.20 8.14
CA ASP A 59 19.02 12.81 9.44
C ASP A 59 17.54 12.61 9.71
N ASN A 60 17.20 11.39 10.06
CA ASN A 60 15.82 10.96 10.32
C ASN A 60 15.09 11.88 11.31
N THR A 61 15.80 12.49 12.24
CA THR A 61 15.21 13.32 13.29
C THR A 61 14.63 14.62 12.72
N MET A 62 15.33 15.27 11.80
CA MET A 62 14.82 16.50 11.18
C MET A 62 13.63 16.24 10.26
N ASN A 63 13.70 15.19 9.46
CA ASN A 63 12.63 14.85 8.53
C ASN A 63 11.36 14.42 9.24
N TYR A 64 11.48 13.62 10.30
CA TYR A 64 10.34 13.25 11.14
C TYR A 64 9.72 14.46 11.85
N ARG A 65 10.52 15.42 12.31
CA ARG A 65 10.00 16.64 12.94
C ARG A 65 9.25 17.52 11.97
N GLU A 66 9.82 17.73 10.78
CA GLU A 66 9.17 18.51 9.72
C GLU A 66 7.89 17.84 9.24
N ALA A 67 7.92 16.54 8.98
CA ALA A 67 6.73 15.80 8.59
C ALA A 67 5.64 15.86 9.69
N ALA A 68 6.01 15.70 10.96
CA ALA A 68 5.07 15.83 12.09
C ALA A 68 4.50 17.25 12.18
N ALA A 69 5.33 18.29 12.02
CA ALA A 69 4.90 19.68 11.99
C ALA A 69 3.95 19.98 10.80
N HIS A 70 4.02 19.17 9.75
CA HIS A 70 3.14 19.27 8.59
C HIS A 70 1.95 18.30 8.62
N GLY A 71 1.68 17.66 9.79
CA GLY A 71 0.46 16.90 10.02
C GLY A 71 0.54 15.41 9.74
N PHE A 72 1.73 14.88 9.48
CA PHE A 72 1.92 13.43 9.41
C PHE A 72 2.06 12.81 10.79
N GLU A 73 1.48 11.64 10.94
CA GLU A 73 1.71 10.75 12.07
C GLU A 73 2.86 9.78 11.74
N MET A 74 3.65 9.42 12.75
CA MET A 74 4.82 8.58 12.53
C MET A 74 4.48 7.10 12.61
N VAL A 75 5.25 6.29 11.87
CA VAL A 75 5.14 4.84 11.80
C VAL A 75 6.37 4.18 12.41
N ASP A 76 6.16 3.21 13.31
CA ASP A 76 7.19 2.26 13.68
C ASP A 76 7.16 1.09 12.70
N LEU A 77 8.09 1.05 11.75
CA LEU A 77 8.25 -0.07 10.83
C LEU A 77 9.38 -0.98 11.30
N LEU A 78 9.08 -2.25 11.46
CA LEU A 78 10.05 -3.30 11.73
C LEU A 78 10.11 -4.27 10.54
N ASN A 79 11.26 -4.32 9.85
CA ASN A 79 11.54 -5.44 8.95
C ASN A 79 11.78 -6.68 9.81
N THR A 80 10.72 -7.47 9.99
CA THR A 80 10.62 -8.48 11.05
C THR A 80 11.61 -9.61 10.88
N TYR A 81 11.92 -9.96 9.62
CA TYR A 81 12.79 -11.10 9.28
C TYR A 81 14.09 -10.69 8.59
N ALA A 82 14.43 -9.40 8.64
CA ALA A 82 15.69 -8.93 8.05
C ALA A 82 16.92 -9.50 8.78
N ASP A 83 17.97 -9.67 7.99
CA ASP A 83 19.29 -10.01 8.50
C ASP A 83 19.91 -8.79 9.18
N TYR A 84 20.23 -8.94 10.44
CA TYR A 84 20.99 -7.91 11.14
C TYR A 84 22.49 -8.23 11.06
N PRO A 85 23.35 -7.24 10.70
CA PRO A 85 24.79 -7.43 10.60
C PRO A 85 25.38 -8.08 11.86
N GLY A 86 26.26 -9.06 11.67
CA GLY A 86 26.95 -9.78 12.74
C GLY A 86 26.23 -11.02 13.29
N ARG A 87 25.06 -11.41 12.74
CA ARG A 87 24.26 -12.52 13.26
C ARG A 87 23.87 -13.58 12.23
N GLN A 88 24.74 -13.88 11.28
CA GLN A 88 24.50 -14.84 10.20
C GLN A 88 24.06 -16.24 10.64
N LYS A 89 24.37 -16.65 11.91
CA LYS A 89 23.92 -17.94 12.45
C LYS A 89 22.45 -17.96 12.87
N GLU A 90 21.86 -16.80 13.16
CA GLU A 90 20.49 -16.65 13.66
C GLU A 90 19.64 -15.88 12.61
N ASN A 91 19.54 -16.43 11.42
CA ASN A 91 18.89 -15.78 10.29
C ASN A 91 17.55 -16.43 10.00
N ILE A 92 16.45 -15.76 10.40
CA ILE A 92 15.08 -16.24 10.18
C ILE A 92 14.77 -16.31 8.68
N ARG A 93 15.19 -15.32 7.90
CA ARG A 93 14.96 -15.28 6.45
C ARG A 93 15.59 -16.48 5.76
N LYS A 94 16.83 -16.84 6.12
CA LYS A 94 17.50 -18.01 5.57
C LYS A 94 16.75 -19.30 5.90
N THR A 95 16.17 -19.41 7.09
CA THR A 95 15.35 -20.57 7.46
C THR A 95 14.10 -20.64 6.59
N LEU A 96 13.42 -19.52 6.38
CA LEU A 96 12.26 -19.43 5.49
C LEU A 96 12.62 -19.80 4.04
N ASP A 97 13.72 -19.28 3.52
CA ASP A 97 14.18 -19.56 2.16
C ASP A 97 14.54 -21.05 1.97
N THR A 98 15.03 -21.69 3.02
CA THR A 98 15.38 -23.13 3.01
C THR A 98 14.13 -24.01 3.17
N ASN A 99 13.19 -23.62 4.03
CA ASN A 99 12.05 -24.43 4.44
C ASN A 99 10.71 -23.84 3.98
N LYS A 100 10.71 -23.11 2.89
CA LYS A 100 9.55 -22.34 2.38
C LYS A 100 8.26 -23.13 2.18
N ASN A 101 8.33 -24.45 2.17
CA ASN A 101 7.17 -25.33 2.03
C ASN A 101 6.73 -25.94 3.37
N ASN A 102 7.49 -25.76 4.45
CA ASN A 102 7.21 -26.39 5.74
C ASN A 102 7.03 -25.34 6.86
N PRO A 103 5.82 -24.89 7.13
CA PRO A 103 5.55 -23.85 8.13
C PRO A 103 5.84 -24.29 9.57
N TRP A 104 5.90 -25.60 9.86
CA TRP A 104 6.18 -26.12 11.21
C TRP A 104 7.65 -26.03 11.61
N GLN A 105 8.55 -25.74 10.68
CA GLN A 105 9.99 -25.65 10.95
C GLN A 105 10.43 -24.24 11.33
N LYS A 106 9.88 -23.71 12.44
CA LYS A 106 10.39 -22.47 13.02
C LYS A 106 11.72 -22.71 13.73
N PRO A 107 12.73 -21.84 13.59
CA PRO A 107 13.97 -21.95 14.33
C PRO A 107 13.76 -21.71 15.83
N GLU A 108 14.51 -22.40 16.68
CA GLU A 108 14.42 -22.25 18.16
C GLU A 108 14.61 -20.80 18.63
N PHE A 109 15.38 -20.02 17.91
CA PHE A 109 15.63 -18.62 18.24
C PHE A 109 14.54 -17.65 17.72
N PHE A 110 13.49 -18.12 17.03
CA PHE A 110 12.47 -17.32 16.34
C PHE A 110 11.84 -16.28 17.27
N GLU A 111 11.21 -16.71 18.36
CA GLU A 111 10.55 -15.82 19.32
C GLU A 111 11.54 -14.82 19.93
N ARG A 112 12.68 -15.32 20.43
CA ARG A 112 13.69 -14.49 21.10
C ARG A 112 14.20 -13.35 20.21
N ILE A 113 14.43 -13.63 18.93
CA ILE A 113 14.93 -12.62 18.00
C ILE A 113 13.87 -11.56 17.73
N ILE A 114 12.64 -11.97 17.45
CA ILE A 114 11.57 -11.03 17.11
C ILE A 114 11.20 -10.17 18.31
N ARG A 115 11.00 -10.74 19.49
CA ARG A 115 10.73 -9.99 20.72
C ARG A 115 11.81 -8.96 21.03
N ARG A 116 13.07 -9.31 20.84
CA ARG A 116 14.19 -8.37 21.01
C ARG A 116 14.10 -7.24 19.97
N ASN A 117 13.83 -7.55 18.70
CA ASN A 117 13.74 -6.55 17.64
C ASN A 117 12.57 -5.59 17.87
N ILE A 118 11.44 -6.09 18.35
CA ILE A 118 10.29 -5.29 18.77
C ILE A 118 10.71 -4.35 19.91
N ALA A 119 11.33 -4.87 20.96
CA ALA A 119 11.74 -4.07 22.12
C ALA A 119 12.73 -2.95 21.78
N GLN A 120 13.54 -3.12 20.75
CA GLN A 120 14.50 -2.11 20.28
C GLN A 120 13.84 -0.94 19.52
N ARG A 121 12.61 -1.09 19.02
CA ARG A 121 11.92 -0.01 18.30
C ARG A 121 11.30 1.02 19.22
N GLY A 122 10.92 0.63 20.40
CA GLY A 122 10.18 1.50 21.31
C GLY A 122 8.71 1.64 20.90
N ASN A 123 7.98 2.45 21.64
CA ASN A 123 6.56 2.77 21.39
C ASN A 123 6.39 4.28 21.42
N GLN A 124 6.77 4.96 20.35
CA GLN A 124 6.69 6.44 20.29
C GLN A 124 5.78 6.93 19.15
N ASN A 125 5.34 6.01 18.27
CA ASN A 125 4.65 6.36 17.05
C ASN A 125 3.18 5.91 17.04
N ALA A 126 2.44 6.41 16.07
CA ALA A 126 0.98 6.29 16.02
C ALA A 126 0.50 4.88 15.68
N ILE A 127 1.28 4.14 14.88
CA ILE A 127 1.02 2.76 14.47
C ILE A 127 2.32 1.96 14.40
N PHE A 128 2.22 0.64 14.53
CA PHE A 128 3.33 -0.28 14.37
C PHE A 128 3.08 -1.19 13.17
N VAL A 129 4.05 -1.32 12.27
CA VAL A 129 3.99 -2.15 11.07
C VAL A 129 5.06 -3.22 11.12
N HIS A 130 4.64 -4.47 11.07
CA HIS A 130 5.53 -5.58 10.72
C HIS A 130 5.69 -5.66 9.21
N ASP A 131 6.89 -5.41 8.72
CA ASP A 131 7.27 -5.68 7.33
C ASP A 131 7.70 -7.14 7.23
N ILE A 132 6.83 -7.96 6.64
CA ILE A 132 7.00 -9.41 6.52
C ILE A 132 6.80 -9.81 5.06
N GLU A 133 7.88 -9.76 4.30
CA GLU A 133 7.87 -10.13 2.89
C GLU A 133 8.62 -11.43 2.67
N PHE A 134 7.90 -12.52 2.48
CA PHE A 134 8.46 -13.81 2.05
C PHE A 134 7.44 -14.57 1.19
N THR A 135 7.93 -15.52 0.42
CA THR A 135 7.10 -16.43 -0.38
C THR A 135 7.02 -17.78 0.30
N PHE A 136 5.85 -18.39 0.25
CA PHE A 136 5.62 -19.76 0.69
C PHE A 136 4.88 -20.54 -0.40
N GLU A 137 4.79 -21.85 -0.26
CA GLU A 137 4.03 -22.69 -1.20
C GLU A 137 2.53 -22.49 -0.93
N GLU A 138 1.86 -21.92 -1.90
CA GLU A 138 0.42 -21.66 -1.84
C GLU A 138 -0.43 -22.78 -2.46
N ASP A 139 0.22 -23.65 -3.23
CA ASP A 139 -0.42 -24.85 -3.78
C ASP A 139 -0.48 -25.94 -2.69
N ILE A 140 -1.65 -26.04 -2.07
CA ILE A 140 -1.90 -26.99 -0.97
C ILE A 140 -1.72 -28.43 -1.45
N ASP A 141 -2.04 -28.76 -2.69
CA ASP A 141 -1.90 -30.13 -3.22
C ASP A 141 -0.43 -30.49 -3.38
N LYS A 142 0.38 -29.52 -3.79
CA LYS A 142 1.83 -29.71 -3.85
C LYS A 142 2.45 -29.84 -2.46
N ALA A 143 2.01 -29.05 -1.49
CA ALA A 143 2.45 -29.16 -0.10
C ALA A 143 2.03 -30.51 0.51
N TRP A 144 0.81 -30.96 0.27
CA TRP A 144 0.31 -32.29 0.69
C TRP A 144 1.10 -33.45 0.06
N GLY A 145 1.54 -33.28 -1.19
CA GLY A 145 2.38 -34.24 -1.90
C GLY A 145 3.79 -34.42 -1.29
N ASP A 146 4.27 -33.44 -0.52
CA ASP A 146 5.56 -33.54 0.18
C ASP A 146 5.43 -34.39 1.45
N PRO A 147 6.08 -35.58 1.53
CA PRO A 147 5.94 -36.48 2.68
C PRO A 147 6.48 -35.87 3.99
N VAL A 148 7.48 -34.98 3.91
CA VAL A 148 8.06 -34.33 5.10
C VAL A 148 7.10 -33.29 5.66
N VAL A 149 6.52 -32.48 4.80
CA VAL A 149 5.53 -31.45 5.16
C VAL A 149 4.26 -32.10 5.69
N ARG A 150 3.77 -33.14 5.01
CA ARG A 150 2.60 -33.90 5.45
C ARG A 150 2.82 -34.55 6.81
N ALA A 151 3.95 -35.18 7.04
CA ALA A 151 4.27 -35.79 8.33
C ALA A 151 4.36 -34.77 9.47
N ALA A 152 4.90 -33.58 9.19
CA ALA A 152 4.97 -32.48 10.17
C ALA A 152 3.60 -31.99 10.61
N SER A 153 2.58 -32.03 9.72
CA SER A 153 1.22 -31.58 10.01
C SER A 153 0.48 -32.48 11.03
N LYS A 154 0.87 -33.75 11.16
CA LYS A 154 0.19 -34.77 11.99
C LYS A 154 -1.28 -34.98 11.61
N THR A 155 -1.68 -34.62 10.40
CA THR A 155 -3.06 -34.79 9.90
C THR A 155 -3.20 -36.08 9.11
N THR A 156 -4.43 -36.59 9.02
CA THR A 156 -4.72 -37.88 8.38
C THR A 156 -5.48 -37.73 7.06
N SER A 157 -6.05 -36.55 6.80
CA SER A 157 -6.71 -36.25 5.53
C SER A 157 -6.19 -34.98 4.89
N ARG A 158 -6.39 -34.85 3.58
CA ARG A 158 -6.00 -33.65 2.81
C ARG A 158 -6.74 -32.40 3.29
N GLU A 159 -8.04 -32.52 3.67
CA GLU A 159 -8.82 -31.39 4.17
C GLU A 159 -8.31 -30.88 5.51
N GLN A 160 -8.01 -31.80 6.45
CA GLN A 160 -7.40 -31.46 7.73
C GLN A 160 -6.03 -30.81 7.53
N PHE A 161 -5.26 -31.33 6.55
CA PHE A 161 -3.97 -30.75 6.20
C PHE A 161 -4.08 -29.32 5.69
N ALA A 162 -5.04 -29.03 4.81
CA ALA A 162 -5.22 -27.72 4.22
C ALA A 162 -5.42 -26.63 5.29
N ASP A 163 -6.35 -26.85 6.21
CA ASP A 163 -6.62 -25.92 7.31
C ASP A 163 -5.41 -25.79 8.26
N ALA A 164 -4.80 -26.92 8.65
CA ALA A 164 -3.64 -26.90 9.53
C ALA A 164 -2.43 -26.19 8.89
N TYR A 165 -2.25 -26.37 7.58
CA TYR A 165 -1.15 -25.78 6.82
C TYR A 165 -1.28 -24.25 6.72
N LEU A 166 -2.47 -23.76 6.37
CA LEU A 166 -2.73 -22.32 6.27
C LEU A 166 -2.68 -21.66 7.67
N ARG A 167 -3.22 -22.31 8.67
CA ARG A 167 -3.14 -21.85 10.07
C ARG A 167 -1.71 -21.74 10.55
N GLU A 168 -0.87 -22.73 10.25
CA GLU A 168 0.52 -22.70 10.65
C GLU A 168 1.31 -21.62 9.90
N TRP A 169 1.07 -21.41 8.59
CA TRP A 169 1.62 -20.26 7.87
C TRP A 169 1.17 -18.94 8.47
N ALA A 170 -0.10 -18.83 8.85
CA ALA A 170 -0.59 -17.62 9.49
C ALA A 170 0.19 -17.29 10.78
N THR A 171 0.71 -18.29 11.52
CA THR A 171 1.50 -18.03 12.73
C THR A 171 2.81 -17.28 12.47
N TRP A 172 3.37 -17.36 11.27
CA TRP A 172 4.54 -16.58 10.89
C TRP A 172 4.23 -15.07 10.81
N PHE A 173 2.99 -14.72 10.57
CA PHE A 173 2.50 -13.34 10.55
C PHE A 173 1.95 -12.89 11.91
N THR A 174 1.23 -13.78 12.58
CA THR A 174 0.44 -13.42 13.76
C THR A 174 1.21 -13.44 15.07
N LEU A 175 2.18 -14.35 15.24
CA LEU A 175 3.03 -14.35 16.43
C LEU A 175 3.80 -13.03 16.62
N PRO A 176 4.46 -12.46 15.58
CA PRO A 176 5.04 -11.12 15.70
C PRO A 176 4.03 -10.05 16.15
N CYS A 177 2.80 -10.08 15.61
CA CYS A 177 1.75 -9.13 16.01
C CYS A 177 1.34 -9.29 17.47
N GLN A 178 1.19 -10.53 17.95
CA GLN A 178 0.89 -10.80 19.36
C GLN A 178 1.98 -10.26 20.28
N TRP A 179 3.24 -10.53 19.96
CA TRP A 179 4.38 -10.06 20.75
C TRP A 179 4.54 -8.53 20.71
N ALA A 180 4.18 -7.89 19.59
CA ALA A 180 4.13 -6.44 19.54
C ALA A 180 2.99 -5.87 20.40
N LYS A 181 1.80 -6.48 20.39
CA LYS A 181 0.68 -6.08 21.27
C LYS A 181 1.00 -6.25 22.75
N GLU A 182 1.72 -7.31 23.13
CA GLU A 182 2.22 -7.50 24.49
C GLU A 182 3.22 -6.41 24.90
N SER A 183 4.11 -6.03 23.98
CA SER A 183 5.16 -5.03 24.22
C SER A 183 4.62 -3.59 24.22
N PHE A 184 3.62 -3.32 23.37
CA PHE A 184 3.04 -2.00 23.12
C PHE A 184 1.51 -2.01 23.24
N PRO A 185 0.95 -2.21 24.45
CA PRO A 185 -0.48 -2.23 24.65
C PRO A 185 -1.13 -0.91 24.19
N GLY A 186 -2.17 -1.02 23.34
CA GLY A 186 -2.89 0.14 22.82
C GLY A 186 -2.33 0.73 21.52
N THR A 187 -1.14 0.32 21.06
CA THR A 187 -0.65 0.70 19.72
C THR A 187 -1.29 -0.18 18.66
N PRO A 188 -1.94 0.39 17.64
CA PRO A 188 -2.46 -0.39 16.52
C PRO A 188 -1.34 -1.11 15.75
N ILE A 189 -1.53 -2.39 15.47
CA ILE A 189 -0.56 -3.26 14.79
C ILE A 189 -1.10 -3.67 13.43
N GLY A 190 -0.26 -3.57 12.40
CA GLY A 190 -0.54 -4.06 11.06
C GLY A 190 0.63 -4.81 10.45
N ILE A 191 0.40 -5.42 9.30
CA ILE A 191 1.41 -6.18 8.56
C ILE A 191 1.50 -5.64 7.14
N TYR A 192 2.71 -5.33 6.69
CA TYR A 192 3.06 -5.14 5.30
C TYR A 192 3.64 -6.44 4.74
N GLY A 193 3.25 -6.81 3.51
CA GLY A 193 3.69 -8.04 2.84
C GLY A 193 2.50 -8.89 2.43
N PRO A 194 1.92 -9.74 3.29
CA PRO A 194 0.67 -10.39 2.97
C PRO A 194 -0.43 -9.33 2.99
N GLN A 195 -1.16 -9.23 1.92
CA GLN A 195 -2.32 -8.34 1.84
C GLN A 195 -3.57 -9.21 1.78
N PRO A 196 -4.73 -8.70 2.26
CA PRO A 196 -5.99 -9.40 2.07
C PRO A 196 -6.31 -9.66 0.59
N PHE A 197 -5.58 -8.98 -0.29
CA PHE A 197 -5.65 -9.11 -1.73
C PHE A 197 -4.27 -8.93 -2.37
N ARG A 198 -3.93 -9.78 -3.34
CA ARG A 198 -2.64 -9.72 -4.04
C ARG A 198 -2.53 -8.50 -4.93
N ARG A 199 -1.40 -7.83 -4.83
CA ARG A 199 -0.99 -6.67 -5.61
C ARG A 199 -0.64 -6.99 -7.05
N ASP A 200 -1.39 -7.77 -7.74
CA ASP A 200 -1.06 -7.98 -9.14
C ASP A 200 -1.96 -7.11 -10.00
N TYR A 201 -1.42 -6.00 -10.48
CA TYR A 201 -2.10 -5.16 -11.45
C TYR A 201 -2.63 -5.99 -12.63
N PHE A 202 -1.81 -6.91 -13.14
CA PHE A 202 -2.22 -7.84 -14.18
C PHE A 202 -3.10 -8.99 -13.64
N GLY A 203 -3.15 -9.14 -12.33
CA GLY A 203 -3.97 -10.13 -11.67
C GLY A 203 -5.47 -9.85 -11.79
N ILE A 204 -5.87 -8.59 -11.85
CA ILE A 204 -7.25 -8.15 -12.02
C ILE A 204 -7.52 -7.86 -13.50
N ALA A 205 -6.60 -7.10 -14.14
CA ALA A 205 -6.72 -6.73 -15.54
C ALA A 205 -6.51 -7.96 -16.43
N GLY A 206 -7.55 -8.36 -17.14
CA GLY A 206 -7.52 -9.48 -18.08
C GLY A 206 -7.97 -10.82 -17.52
N LYS A 207 -8.29 -10.92 -16.21
CA LYS A 207 -8.93 -12.11 -15.62
C LYS A 207 -10.45 -12.06 -15.77
N SER A 208 -11.07 -13.22 -15.78
CA SER A 208 -12.52 -13.36 -15.65
C SER A 208 -12.96 -13.13 -14.21
N ALA A 209 -14.23 -12.79 -13.99
CA ALA A 209 -14.80 -12.69 -12.65
C ALA A 209 -14.57 -13.97 -11.82
N GLN A 210 -14.73 -15.14 -12.42
CA GLN A 210 -14.50 -16.42 -11.75
C GLN A 210 -13.04 -16.59 -11.29
N GLN A 211 -12.06 -16.12 -12.09
CA GLN A 211 -10.65 -16.17 -11.70
C GLN A 211 -10.34 -15.19 -10.55
N ILE A 212 -10.98 -14.02 -10.58
CA ILE A 212 -10.88 -13.03 -9.50
C ILE A 212 -11.48 -13.61 -8.21
N ASP A 213 -12.67 -14.17 -8.27
CA ASP A 213 -13.34 -14.81 -7.13
C ASP A 213 -12.52 -15.96 -6.55
N GLY A 214 -11.93 -16.79 -7.42
CA GLY A 214 -11.04 -17.88 -6.98
C GLY A 214 -9.83 -17.36 -6.21
N THR A 215 -9.21 -16.28 -6.68
CA THR A 215 -8.10 -15.62 -5.97
C THR A 215 -8.57 -15.06 -4.62
N HIS A 216 -9.73 -14.42 -4.60
CA HIS A 216 -10.33 -13.91 -3.37
C HIS A 216 -10.62 -15.00 -2.35
N HIS A 217 -11.08 -16.15 -2.80
CA HIS A 217 -11.36 -17.27 -1.91
C HIS A 217 -10.07 -17.79 -1.26
N SER A 218 -9.04 -18.07 -2.05
CA SER A 218 -7.74 -18.55 -1.54
C SER A 218 -7.09 -17.59 -0.54
N ASP A 219 -7.15 -16.29 -0.84
CA ASP A 219 -6.61 -15.29 0.10
C ASP A 219 -7.44 -15.25 1.40
N ALA A 220 -8.77 -15.40 1.30
CA ALA A 220 -9.64 -15.40 2.47
C ALA A 220 -9.35 -16.59 3.39
N GLU A 221 -9.01 -17.75 2.83
CA GLU A 221 -8.63 -18.94 3.61
C GLU A 221 -7.40 -18.70 4.50
N LEU A 222 -6.39 -17.97 4.02
CA LEU A 222 -5.25 -17.57 4.85
C LEU A 222 -5.63 -16.46 5.83
N TRP A 223 -6.30 -15.41 5.34
CA TRP A 223 -6.56 -14.21 6.12
C TRP A 223 -7.52 -14.42 7.28
N GLN A 224 -8.43 -15.38 7.23
CA GLN A 224 -9.26 -15.73 8.38
C GLN A 224 -8.44 -16.07 9.65
N HIS A 225 -7.20 -16.56 9.46
CA HIS A 225 -6.28 -16.88 10.56
C HIS A 225 -5.39 -15.68 10.96
N ILE A 226 -5.24 -14.66 10.10
CA ILE A 226 -4.42 -13.46 10.36
C ILE A 226 -5.27 -12.33 10.95
N ASP A 227 -6.48 -12.15 10.45
CA ASP A 227 -7.35 -11.03 10.77
C ASP A 227 -7.51 -10.73 12.28
N PRO A 228 -7.70 -11.72 13.17
CA PRO A 228 -7.86 -11.45 14.60
C PRO A 228 -6.67 -10.72 15.26
N TYR A 229 -5.51 -10.72 14.63
CA TYR A 229 -4.26 -10.24 15.20
C TYR A 229 -3.80 -8.88 14.69
N VAL A 230 -4.44 -8.35 13.66
CA VAL A 230 -4.15 -7.04 13.09
C VAL A 230 -5.28 -6.06 13.39
N ASP A 231 -4.94 -4.78 13.53
CA ASP A 231 -5.90 -3.71 13.84
C ASP A 231 -6.28 -2.90 12.61
N TYR A 232 -5.50 -3.00 11.53
CA TYR A 232 -5.73 -2.36 10.25
C TYR A 232 -5.08 -3.15 9.12
N TYR A 233 -5.50 -2.88 7.89
CA TYR A 233 -4.94 -3.47 6.68
C TYR A 233 -4.05 -2.48 5.93
N ILE A 234 -3.13 -3.00 5.14
CA ILE A 234 -2.21 -2.24 4.29
C ILE A 234 -2.41 -2.66 2.84
N ALA A 235 -2.62 -1.68 1.95
CA ALA A 235 -2.55 -1.88 0.51
C ALA A 235 -1.30 -1.19 -0.03
N SER A 236 -0.37 -1.94 -0.62
CA SER A 236 0.79 -1.36 -1.28
C SER A 236 0.41 -0.96 -2.69
N ILE A 237 0.44 0.34 -2.97
CA ILE A 237 0.06 0.92 -4.26
C ILE A 237 1.23 1.62 -4.96
N TYR A 238 2.43 1.12 -4.76
CA TYR A 238 3.64 1.65 -5.41
C TYR A 238 3.51 1.66 -6.93
N VAL A 239 3.89 2.76 -7.54
CA VAL A 239 3.75 2.97 -8.98
C VAL A 239 4.96 2.39 -9.72
N PHE A 240 4.71 1.71 -10.85
CA PHE A 240 5.73 1.05 -11.66
C PHE A 240 6.01 1.78 -12.97
N TYR A 241 5.06 2.52 -13.51
CA TYR A 241 5.13 3.12 -14.84
C TYR A 241 4.58 4.53 -14.88
N ASP A 242 5.19 5.41 -15.68
CA ASP A 242 4.60 6.70 -16.06
C ASP A 242 3.58 6.48 -17.19
N LYS A 243 2.42 5.92 -16.82
CA LYS A 243 1.35 5.57 -17.76
C LYS A 243 -0.02 5.74 -17.12
N PRO A 244 -1.07 5.95 -17.93
CA PRO A 244 -2.46 5.97 -17.46
C PRO A 244 -2.86 4.79 -16.61
N ASP A 245 -2.31 3.62 -16.91
CA ASP A 245 -2.53 2.36 -16.20
C ASP A 245 -2.31 2.49 -14.68
N SER A 246 -1.35 3.32 -14.26
CA SER A 246 -0.98 3.48 -12.85
C SER A 246 -2.13 4.01 -12.00
N ILE A 247 -3.00 4.89 -12.55
CA ILE A 247 -4.18 5.40 -11.85
C ILE A 247 -5.17 4.26 -11.55
N TYR A 248 -5.44 3.43 -12.54
CA TYR A 248 -6.40 2.32 -12.37
C TYR A 248 -5.83 1.21 -11.50
N TYR A 249 -4.51 0.99 -11.55
CA TYR A 249 -3.83 0.07 -10.65
C TYR A 249 -3.98 0.49 -9.18
N MET A 250 -3.68 1.77 -8.88
CA MET A 250 -3.83 2.29 -7.52
C MET A 250 -5.28 2.16 -7.03
N ALA A 251 -6.24 2.61 -7.85
CA ALA A 251 -7.65 2.53 -7.51
C ALA A 251 -8.12 1.09 -7.29
N ALA A 252 -7.85 0.18 -8.23
CA ALA A 252 -8.26 -1.21 -8.14
C ALA A 252 -7.68 -1.89 -6.89
N ASN A 253 -6.40 -1.66 -6.59
CA ASN A 253 -5.75 -2.24 -5.42
C ASN A 253 -6.42 -1.76 -4.11
N VAL A 254 -6.71 -0.46 -3.99
CA VAL A 254 -7.40 0.06 -2.81
C VAL A 254 -8.82 -0.50 -2.72
N GLU A 255 -9.60 -0.47 -3.80
CA GLU A 255 -10.99 -0.94 -3.85
C GLU A 255 -11.11 -2.40 -3.43
N GLU A 256 -10.26 -3.26 -3.99
CA GLU A 256 -10.25 -4.69 -3.68
C GLU A 256 -9.89 -4.96 -2.22
N ASN A 257 -8.91 -4.23 -1.68
CA ASN A 257 -8.55 -4.38 -0.27
C ASN A 257 -9.63 -3.81 0.67
N VAL A 258 -10.33 -2.74 0.30
CA VAL A 258 -11.49 -2.22 1.06
C VAL A 258 -12.63 -3.22 1.08
N GLU A 259 -12.95 -3.84 -0.06
CA GLU A 259 -13.98 -4.88 -0.13
C GLU A 259 -13.64 -6.07 0.76
N ARG A 260 -12.37 -6.45 0.80
CA ARG A 260 -11.89 -7.50 1.69
C ARG A 260 -11.94 -7.12 3.15
N SER A 261 -11.53 -5.90 3.48
CA SER A 261 -11.64 -5.38 4.84
C SER A 261 -13.06 -5.54 5.39
N ARG A 262 -14.08 -5.30 4.57
CA ARG A 262 -15.48 -5.48 4.94
C ARG A 262 -15.82 -6.93 5.30
N ARG A 263 -15.19 -7.90 4.67
CA ARG A 263 -15.40 -9.34 4.96
C ARG A 263 -14.75 -9.76 6.26
N PHE A 264 -13.66 -9.08 6.67
CA PHE A 264 -12.86 -9.42 7.85
C PHE A 264 -13.02 -8.44 9.03
N GLY A 265 -14.18 -7.85 9.23
CA GLY A 265 -14.43 -7.01 10.41
C GLY A 265 -14.35 -5.51 10.17
N ASN A 266 -14.25 -5.07 8.90
CA ASN A 266 -14.33 -3.66 8.50
C ASN A 266 -13.26 -2.78 9.16
N LYS A 267 -12.03 -3.29 9.28
CA LYS A 267 -10.90 -2.55 9.83
C LYS A 267 -10.44 -1.46 8.86
N PRO A 268 -9.82 -0.38 9.35
CA PRO A 268 -9.31 0.66 8.47
C PRO A 268 -8.24 0.11 7.52
N LEU A 269 -8.23 0.62 6.29
CA LEU A 269 -7.21 0.35 5.29
C LEU A 269 -6.33 1.58 5.12
N TYR A 270 -5.01 1.39 5.12
CA TYR A 270 -4.02 2.41 4.83
C TYR A 270 -3.26 2.07 3.55
N ALA A 271 -3.20 3.00 2.60
CA ALA A 271 -2.47 2.84 1.35
C ALA A 271 -0.99 3.18 1.57
N TYR A 272 -0.10 2.25 1.24
CA TYR A 272 1.35 2.50 1.26
C TYR A 272 1.82 2.98 -0.10
N GLU A 273 2.48 4.10 -0.12
CA GLU A 273 2.87 4.85 -1.30
C GLU A 273 4.35 5.22 -1.28
N TRP A 274 4.93 5.39 -2.46
CA TRP A 274 6.30 5.82 -2.62
C TRP A 274 6.40 6.84 -3.77
N LEU A 275 6.91 8.03 -3.52
CA LEU A 275 7.07 9.07 -4.54
C LEU A 275 8.22 8.77 -5.54
N ARG A 276 8.51 7.49 -5.72
CA ARG A 276 9.43 6.97 -6.72
C ARG A 276 8.83 5.76 -7.43
N TYR A 277 9.25 5.54 -8.66
CA TYR A 277 8.87 4.32 -9.37
C TYR A 277 9.54 3.12 -8.72
N HIS A 278 8.78 2.04 -8.58
CA HIS A 278 9.24 0.81 -7.96
C HIS A 278 10.44 0.21 -8.71
N SER A 279 11.41 -0.30 -7.97
CA SER A 279 12.68 -0.82 -8.48
C SER A 279 12.57 -2.00 -9.45
N SER A 280 11.44 -2.71 -9.48
CA SER A 280 11.17 -3.76 -10.49
C SER A 280 11.06 -3.22 -11.91
N ASN A 281 10.78 -1.94 -12.12
CA ASN A 281 10.92 -1.31 -13.42
C ASN A 281 12.34 -0.76 -13.58
N GLN A 282 13.24 -1.54 -14.15
CA GLN A 282 14.65 -1.19 -14.29
C GLN A 282 14.91 0.14 -15.02
N LYS A 283 14.00 0.58 -15.90
CA LYS A 283 14.16 1.84 -16.65
C LYS A 283 13.87 3.08 -15.81
N LEU A 284 12.92 2.99 -14.90
CA LEU A 284 12.47 4.10 -14.05
C LEU A 284 12.85 3.90 -12.58
N ALA A 285 13.53 2.81 -12.27
CA ALA A 285 13.85 2.42 -10.90
C ALA A 285 14.32 3.61 -10.07
N GLU A 286 13.63 3.85 -8.97
CA GLU A 286 13.93 4.90 -8.00
C GLU A 286 13.95 6.35 -8.52
N GLN A 287 13.55 6.59 -9.78
CA GLN A 287 13.27 7.95 -10.25
C GLN A 287 11.98 8.45 -9.60
N GLU A 288 11.91 9.75 -9.37
CA GLU A 288 10.68 10.36 -8.84
C GLU A 288 9.51 10.15 -9.80
N VAL A 289 8.34 9.89 -9.24
CA VAL A 289 7.12 9.78 -10.03
C VAL A 289 6.78 11.12 -10.70
N ALA A 290 6.11 11.07 -11.84
CA ALA A 290 5.63 12.28 -12.48
C ALA A 290 4.67 13.07 -11.55
N PRO A 291 4.66 14.42 -11.61
CA PRO A 291 3.82 15.23 -10.71
C PRO A 291 2.33 14.85 -10.73
N TRP A 292 1.78 14.51 -11.87
CA TRP A 292 0.38 14.10 -12.00
C TRP A 292 0.07 12.77 -11.28
N LEU A 293 1.06 11.88 -11.16
CA LEU A 293 0.94 10.65 -10.36
C LEU A 293 1.03 10.96 -8.86
N ALA A 294 1.93 11.86 -8.46
CA ALA A 294 2.01 12.31 -7.07
C ALA A 294 0.72 12.99 -6.61
N GLU A 295 0.09 13.78 -7.47
CA GLU A 295 -1.24 14.36 -7.24
C GLU A 295 -2.28 13.26 -6.99
N ALA A 296 -2.34 12.26 -7.85
CA ALA A 296 -3.28 11.15 -7.72
C ALA A 296 -3.03 10.30 -6.46
N MET A 297 -1.78 10.03 -6.14
CA MET A 297 -1.38 9.28 -4.94
C MET A 297 -1.94 9.95 -3.68
N ALA A 298 -1.87 11.27 -3.59
CA ALA A 298 -2.35 12.00 -2.42
C ALA A 298 -3.87 11.96 -2.22
N VAL A 299 -4.66 11.79 -3.28
CA VAL A 299 -6.13 11.94 -3.20
C VAL A 299 -6.90 10.65 -3.43
N LEU A 300 -6.44 9.84 -4.38
CA LEU A 300 -7.17 8.69 -4.88
C LEU A 300 -7.52 7.65 -3.80
N PRO A 301 -6.61 7.29 -2.87
CA PRO A 301 -6.91 6.30 -1.85
C PRO A 301 -8.15 6.62 -1.03
N TYR A 302 -8.34 7.88 -0.65
CA TYR A 302 -9.48 8.29 0.17
C TYR A 302 -10.80 8.17 -0.58
N PHE A 303 -10.80 8.43 -1.87
CA PHE A 303 -11.98 8.28 -2.74
C PHE A 303 -12.28 6.83 -3.10
N CYS A 304 -11.30 5.92 -2.95
CA CYS A 304 -11.49 4.49 -3.10
C CYS A 304 -11.81 3.78 -1.77
N GLY A 305 -11.91 4.51 -0.65
CA GLY A 305 -12.36 4.00 0.64
C GLY A 305 -11.25 3.72 1.65
N ALA A 306 -10.00 4.03 1.35
CA ALA A 306 -8.94 3.99 2.36
C ALA A 306 -9.20 5.03 3.47
N ARG A 307 -8.79 4.71 4.69
CA ARG A 307 -8.90 5.60 5.85
C ARG A 307 -7.62 6.40 6.08
N GLY A 308 -6.61 6.17 5.28
CA GLY A 308 -5.37 6.92 5.31
C GLY A 308 -4.37 6.43 4.27
N LEU A 309 -3.25 7.14 4.21
CA LEU A 309 -2.10 6.75 3.41
C LEU A 309 -0.83 6.79 4.26
N ALA A 310 0.20 6.03 3.85
CA ALA A 310 1.51 6.05 4.44
C ALA A 310 2.56 6.28 3.34
N LEU A 311 3.21 7.44 3.41
CA LEU A 311 4.31 7.72 2.51
C LEU A 311 5.57 7.00 3.00
N TRP A 312 6.00 6.02 2.22
CA TRP A 312 7.20 5.21 2.48
C TRP A 312 8.35 5.63 1.56
N GLY A 313 9.54 5.35 1.99
CA GLY A 313 10.73 5.47 1.14
C GLY A 313 12.00 5.76 1.91
N SER A 314 13.07 5.98 1.15
CA SER A 314 14.32 6.52 1.65
C SER A 314 14.55 7.87 1.01
N GLU A 315 14.99 8.85 1.79
CA GLU A 315 15.40 10.12 1.22
C GLU A 315 16.69 9.99 0.40
N PRO A 316 16.91 10.90 -0.57
CA PRO A 316 18.18 11.03 -1.23
C PRO A 316 19.29 11.23 -0.18
N LYS A 317 20.46 10.64 -0.41
CA LYS A 317 21.59 10.63 0.52
C LYS A 317 22.17 12.03 0.86
N ARG A 318 21.65 13.09 0.26
CA ARG A 318 22.09 14.47 0.50
C ARG A 318 21.16 15.15 1.50
N GLN A 319 21.72 15.65 2.56
CA GLN A 319 21.03 16.41 3.60
C GLN A 319 20.22 17.58 2.98
N GLY A 320 18.93 17.68 3.34
CA GLY A 320 18.05 18.75 2.90
C GLY A 320 17.47 18.61 1.48
N GLN A 321 17.63 17.47 0.81
CA GLN A 321 16.93 17.20 -0.45
C GLN A 321 15.63 16.48 -0.20
N TYR A 322 14.53 17.08 -0.64
CA TYR A 322 13.19 16.47 -0.65
C TYR A 322 12.92 15.92 -2.05
N TYR A 323 11.89 15.07 -2.15
CA TYR A 323 11.33 14.75 -3.45
C TYR A 323 10.79 16.03 -4.09
N HIS A 324 11.16 16.30 -5.34
CA HIS A 324 10.64 17.46 -6.09
C HIS A 324 9.12 17.40 -6.26
N THR A 325 8.54 16.21 -6.23
CA THR A 325 7.10 15.96 -6.31
C THR A 325 6.40 16.08 -4.95
N LEU A 326 7.12 16.16 -3.84
CA LEU A 326 6.51 16.30 -2.51
C LEU A 326 5.60 17.54 -2.38
N PRO A 327 5.93 18.74 -2.89
CA PRO A 327 5.04 19.86 -2.82
C PRO A 327 3.70 19.63 -3.53
N VAL A 328 3.71 19.03 -4.71
CA VAL A 328 2.48 18.68 -5.47
C VAL A 328 1.64 17.65 -4.69
N PHE A 329 2.30 16.65 -4.13
CA PHE A 329 1.65 15.67 -3.26
C PHE A 329 1.00 16.35 -2.05
N MET A 330 1.72 17.23 -1.35
CA MET A 330 1.23 17.93 -0.16
C MET A 330 0.12 18.94 -0.46
N GLU A 331 0.20 19.64 -1.58
CA GLU A 331 -0.89 20.54 -2.04
C GLU A 331 -2.17 19.71 -2.25
N SER A 332 -2.04 18.57 -2.91
CA SER A 332 -3.16 17.68 -3.19
C SER A 332 -3.71 17.03 -1.91
N LEU A 333 -2.83 16.63 -0.98
CA LEU A 333 -3.22 16.14 0.34
C LEU A 333 -3.90 17.23 1.17
N GLY A 334 -3.52 18.50 0.96
CA GLY A 334 -4.19 19.68 1.54
C GLY A 334 -5.66 19.78 1.14
N ARG A 335 -6.01 19.47 -0.12
CA ARG A 335 -7.41 19.41 -0.57
C ARG A 335 -8.20 18.33 0.16
N ILE A 336 -7.58 17.17 0.43
CA ILE A 336 -8.19 16.12 1.25
C ILE A 336 -8.35 16.58 2.70
N SER A 337 -7.33 17.23 3.26
CA SER A 337 -7.37 17.77 4.63
C SER A 337 -8.55 18.73 4.82
N ASP A 338 -8.77 19.65 3.88
CA ASP A 338 -9.88 20.61 3.91
C ASP A 338 -11.26 19.94 3.89
N LEU A 339 -11.35 18.75 3.30
CA LEU A 339 -12.58 17.98 3.17
C LEU A 339 -12.65 16.78 4.14
N SER A 340 -11.64 16.58 4.95
CA SER A 340 -11.43 15.29 5.65
C SER A 340 -12.62 14.86 6.52
N ALA A 341 -13.25 15.78 7.25
CA ALA A 341 -14.44 15.47 8.06
C ALA A 341 -15.63 15.01 7.17
N LYS A 342 -15.82 15.64 6.02
CA LYS A 342 -16.89 15.28 5.09
C LYS A 342 -16.61 13.95 4.41
N ILE A 343 -15.39 13.73 3.92
CA ILE A 343 -14.96 12.48 3.28
C ILE A 343 -15.09 11.32 4.29
N ALA A 344 -14.71 11.56 5.54
CA ALA A 344 -14.79 10.55 6.58
C ALA A 344 -16.22 10.09 6.90
N ALA A 345 -17.17 11.03 6.86
CA ALA A 345 -18.58 10.79 7.13
C ALA A 345 -19.38 10.34 5.89
N ALA A 346 -18.82 10.55 4.69
CA ALA A 346 -19.52 10.29 3.45
C ALA A 346 -19.68 8.79 3.17
N LYS A 347 -20.75 8.46 2.46
CA LYS A 347 -20.96 7.11 1.92
C LYS A 347 -20.23 6.97 0.59
N LEU A 348 -19.33 5.99 0.50
CA LEU A 348 -18.72 5.57 -0.76
C LEU A 348 -19.80 4.98 -1.66
N MET A 349 -19.91 5.48 -2.87
CA MET A 349 -20.90 4.99 -3.84
C MET A 349 -20.38 3.77 -4.61
N PRO A 350 -21.26 2.88 -5.06
CA PRO A 350 -20.89 1.77 -5.91
C PRO A 350 -20.62 2.27 -7.34
N ASP A 351 -19.42 2.72 -7.58
CA ASP A 351 -18.95 3.12 -8.91
C ASP A 351 -18.49 1.90 -9.72
N GLU A 352 -18.36 2.09 -11.02
CA GLU A 352 -17.83 1.04 -11.90
C GLU A 352 -16.37 0.73 -11.52
N PRO A 353 -16.00 -0.56 -11.35
CA PRO A 353 -14.66 -0.95 -10.92
C PRO A 353 -13.55 -0.37 -11.80
N ALA A 354 -12.43 0.01 -11.18
CA ALA A 354 -11.31 0.65 -11.86
C ALA A 354 -10.77 -0.20 -13.04
N HIS A 355 -10.71 -1.52 -12.90
CA HIS A 355 -10.24 -2.42 -13.97
C HIS A 355 -11.17 -2.44 -15.20
N VAL A 356 -12.47 -2.20 -15.02
CA VAL A 356 -13.44 -2.10 -16.12
C VAL A 356 -13.25 -0.80 -16.87
N LEU A 357 -13.10 0.32 -16.14
CA LEU A 357 -12.81 1.63 -16.72
C LEU A 357 -11.48 1.64 -17.48
N TRP A 358 -10.46 0.99 -16.94
CA TRP A 358 -9.16 0.83 -17.60
C TRP A 358 -9.28 0.12 -18.95
N LYS A 359 -9.97 -1.02 -19.00
CA LYS A 359 -10.21 -1.76 -20.25
C LYS A 359 -10.90 -0.89 -21.32
N ALA A 360 -11.86 -0.09 -20.88
CA ALA A 360 -12.64 0.78 -21.76
C ALA A 360 -11.94 2.11 -22.08
N LYS A 361 -10.76 2.37 -21.51
CA LYS A 361 -10.03 3.65 -21.58
C LYS A 361 -10.91 4.86 -21.25
N ARG A 362 -11.77 4.71 -20.24
CA ARG A 362 -12.67 5.76 -19.77
C ARG A 362 -12.07 6.48 -18.54
N PRO A 363 -12.41 7.78 -18.32
CA PRO A 363 -12.02 8.48 -17.10
C PRO A 363 -12.40 7.70 -15.84
N LEU A 364 -11.58 7.80 -14.80
CA LEU A 364 -11.89 7.29 -13.46
C LEU A 364 -12.72 8.35 -12.74
N VAL A 365 -13.90 7.97 -12.27
CA VAL A 365 -14.76 8.81 -11.42
C VAL A 365 -15.05 8.05 -10.14
N ARG A 366 -14.92 8.74 -8.98
CA ARG A 366 -15.29 8.21 -7.66
C ARG A 366 -16.16 9.22 -6.93
N ARG A 367 -17.24 8.74 -6.35
CA ARG A 367 -18.29 9.58 -5.74
C ARG A 367 -18.45 9.26 -4.26
N LEU A 368 -18.45 10.30 -3.47
CA LEU A 368 -18.75 10.25 -2.04
C LEU A 368 -20.03 11.04 -1.80
N ARG A 369 -21.03 10.40 -1.22
CA ARG A 369 -22.29 11.06 -0.85
C ARG A 369 -22.22 11.52 0.60
N VAL A 370 -22.23 12.83 0.81
CA VAL A 370 -22.20 13.45 2.14
C VAL A 370 -23.61 13.55 2.72
N SER A 371 -24.59 13.98 1.89
CA SER A 371 -26.01 14.05 2.24
C SER A 371 -26.89 13.76 1.03
N ALA A 372 -28.18 13.97 1.14
CA ALA A 372 -29.11 13.85 0.00
C ALA A 372 -28.71 14.73 -1.17
N ASP A 373 -28.25 15.96 -0.87
CA ASP A 373 -27.98 17.00 -1.87
C ASP A 373 -26.50 17.38 -1.95
N GLU A 374 -25.63 16.69 -1.22
CA GLU A 374 -24.21 17.03 -1.13
C GLU A 374 -23.31 15.86 -1.53
N TRP A 375 -22.43 16.11 -2.48
CA TRP A 375 -21.50 15.13 -3.05
C TRP A 375 -20.08 15.69 -3.14
N ILE A 376 -19.11 14.81 -2.95
CA ILE A 376 -17.71 15.07 -3.27
C ILE A 376 -17.30 14.06 -4.35
N ILE A 377 -16.74 14.55 -5.45
CA ILE A 377 -16.44 13.73 -6.63
C ILE A 377 -14.98 13.92 -6.98
N LEU A 378 -14.28 12.81 -7.17
CA LEU A 378 -12.97 12.77 -7.80
C LEU A 378 -13.16 12.33 -9.26
N ALA A 379 -12.59 13.06 -10.19
CA ALA A 379 -12.53 12.68 -11.60
C ALA A 379 -11.11 12.82 -12.13
N VAL A 380 -10.61 11.77 -12.80
CA VAL A 380 -9.26 11.71 -13.39
C VAL A 380 -9.37 11.16 -14.82
N ASN A 381 -8.88 11.90 -15.81
CA ASN A 381 -8.73 11.37 -17.16
C ASN A 381 -7.24 11.21 -17.55
N PRO A 382 -6.61 10.10 -17.21
CA PRO A 382 -5.18 9.92 -17.46
C PRO A 382 -4.85 9.63 -18.95
N TRP A 383 -5.86 9.41 -19.79
CA TRP A 383 -5.69 9.10 -21.21
C TRP A 383 -5.45 10.34 -22.08
N GLN A 384 -5.75 11.52 -21.56
CA GLN A 384 -5.56 12.81 -22.23
C GLN A 384 -4.23 13.45 -21.83
N THR A 385 -3.73 14.36 -22.65
CA THR A 385 -2.59 15.23 -22.31
C THR A 385 -3.01 16.26 -21.25
N GLU A 386 -2.05 16.80 -20.51
CA GLU A 386 -2.31 17.74 -19.41
C GLU A 386 -3.12 18.98 -19.83
N ASP A 387 -2.91 19.47 -21.05
CA ASP A 387 -3.62 20.65 -21.59
C ASP A 387 -5.03 20.35 -22.11
N ALA A 388 -5.38 19.09 -22.27
CA ALA A 388 -6.69 18.72 -22.82
C ALA A 388 -7.76 18.73 -21.72
N ILE A 389 -8.94 19.23 -22.08
CA ILE A 389 -10.13 19.23 -21.22
C ILE A 389 -11.13 18.20 -21.75
N SER A 390 -11.58 17.34 -20.87
CA SER A 390 -12.63 16.36 -21.15
C SER A 390 -13.89 16.72 -20.39
N ASN A 391 -15.02 16.78 -21.06
CA ASN A 391 -16.32 16.91 -20.40
C ASN A 391 -16.79 15.51 -19.96
N VAL A 392 -16.83 15.28 -18.66
CA VAL A 392 -17.16 13.98 -18.05
C VAL A 392 -18.55 14.07 -17.44
N GLU A 393 -19.44 13.19 -17.88
CA GLU A 393 -20.78 13.08 -17.30
C GLU A 393 -20.74 12.18 -16.05
N VAL A 394 -21.18 12.72 -14.93
CA VAL A 394 -21.18 12.03 -13.63
C VAL A 394 -22.64 11.79 -13.21
N PRO A 395 -23.09 10.52 -13.14
CA PRO A 395 -24.42 10.23 -12.66
C PRO A 395 -24.51 10.46 -11.14
N LEU A 396 -25.51 11.17 -10.68
CA LEU A 396 -25.95 11.25 -9.31
C LEU A 396 -27.27 10.49 -9.17
N GLU A 397 -27.74 10.24 -7.95
CA GLU A 397 -28.95 9.38 -7.76
C GLU A 397 -30.19 9.89 -8.51
N GLN A 398 -30.38 11.19 -8.59
CA GLN A 398 -31.57 11.80 -9.19
C GLN A 398 -31.30 12.56 -10.48
N ASN A 399 -30.05 12.89 -10.75
CA ASN A 399 -29.66 13.69 -11.90
C ASN A 399 -28.29 13.30 -12.45
N ARG A 400 -27.82 14.02 -13.46
CA ARG A 400 -26.46 13.93 -13.98
C ARG A 400 -25.85 15.31 -14.03
N ILE A 401 -24.59 15.39 -13.68
CA ILE A 401 -23.80 16.61 -13.82
C ILE A 401 -22.72 16.44 -14.86
N LYS A 402 -22.27 17.52 -15.44
CA LYS A 402 -21.11 17.54 -16.32
C LYS A 402 -20.00 18.31 -15.64
N VAL A 403 -18.80 17.72 -15.64
CA VAL A 403 -17.61 18.33 -15.08
C VAL A 403 -16.49 18.37 -16.12
N ASP A 404 -15.76 19.47 -16.15
CA ASP A 404 -14.60 19.63 -17.01
C ASP A 404 -13.36 19.13 -16.29
N VAL A 405 -12.74 18.07 -16.80
CA VAL A 405 -11.59 17.39 -16.23
C VAL A 405 -10.38 17.65 -17.11
N ARG A 406 -9.34 18.27 -16.56
CA ARG A 406 -8.05 18.41 -17.24
C ARG A 406 -7.36 17.05 -17.31
N GLY A 407 -6.73 16.77 -18.42
CA GLY A 407 -6.01 15.53 -18.61
C GLY A 407 -4.91 15.34 -17.55
N ARG A 408 -4.77 14.14 -17.04
CA ARG A 408 -3.79 13.77 -16.00
C ARG A 408 -3.90 14.51 -14.66
N HIS A 409 -4.90 15.38 -14.46
CA HIS A 409 -5.16 15.99 -13.16
C HIS A 409 -6.20 15.21 -12.37
N SER A 410 -6.04 15.21 -11.06
CA SER A 410 -6.98 14.62 -10.11
C SER A 410 -7.93 15.69 -9.60
N GLU A 411 -8.98 15.96 -10.39
CA GLU A 411 -9.92 17.05 -10.13
C GLU A 411 -10.95 16.64 -9.08
N ILE A 412 -11.08 17.46 -8.05
CA ILE A 412 -12.07 17.27 -6.99
C ILE A 412 -13.19 18.29 -7.18
N PHE A 413 -14.43 17.84 -7.17
CA PHE A 413 -15.62 18.67 -7.26
C PHE A 413 -16.46 18.52 -5.99
N HIS A 414 -16.92 19.63 -5.47
CA HIS A 414 -17.91 19.68 -4.40
C HIS A 414 -19.24 20.14 -5.00
N CYS A 415 -20.25 19.30 -4.87
CA CYS A 415 -21.57 19.54 -5.44
C CYS A 415 -22.58 19.71 -4.32
N THR A 416 -23.40 20.76 -4.36
CA THR A 416 -24.46 21.05 -3.39
C THR A 416 -25.69 21.51 -4.15
N GLY A 417 -26.73 20.67 -4.20
CA GLY A 417 -27.86 20.89 -5.08
C GLY A 417 -27.42 20.96 -6.55
N GLU A 418 -27.70 22.10 -7.24
CA GLU A 418 -27.29 22.34 -8.63
C GLU A 418 -25.90 22.97 -8.75
N SER A 419 -25.30 23.39 -7.66
CA SER A 419 -23.97 24.01 -7.64
C SER A 419 -22.85 22.98 -7.74
N VAL A 420 -21.93 23.19 -8.67
CA VAL A 420 -20.72 22.37 -8.85
C VAL A 420 -19.50 23.28 -8.75
N LYS A 421 -18.69 23.07 -7.74
CA LYS A 421 -17.46 23.84 -7.50
C LYS A 421 -16.25 22.90 -7.62
N ARG A 422 -15.28 23.26 -8.47
CA ARG A 422 -13.94 22.64 -8.50
C ARG A 422 -13.14 23.14 -7.29
N LEU A 423 -12.40 22.26 -6.63
CA LEU A 423 -11.57 22.53 -5.45
C LEU A 423 -10.08 22.43 -5.74
#